data_1fbb11c0d2134e1e67da4f8d55c1570b
#
_entry.id   1fbb11c0d2134e1e67da4f8d55c1570b
#
_cell.length_a   1.000
_cell.length_b   1.000
_cell.length_c   1.000
_cell.angle_alpha   90.00
_cell.angle_beta   90.00
_cell.angle_gamma   90.00
#
_symmetry.space_group_name_H-M   'P 1'
#
loop_
_entity.id
_entity.type
_entity.pdbx_description
1 polymer ?
#
loop_
_entity_poly.entity_id
_entity_poly.type
_entity_poly.pdbx_seq_one_letter_code
_entity_poly.pdbx_strand_id
1 'polypeptide(L)'
;MTDIILKAEHLKKVFVSGKKSMTAVDDVSFELNRGECLGIVGESGSGKSTIAKMITHLESVTEGQVFLKGKDITHVKGKALREIYQDIQMVFQMPMESFDPRCTLGDGIGESLRNMGISRSETGSRVEKLLER
;
A
#
# COMPACT_ATOMS: atom_id res chain seq x y z
N MET A 1 23.02 -14.33 -2.19
CA MET A 1 22.07 -13.70 -3.14
C MET A 1 21.13 -12.82 -2.34
N THR A 2 21.03 -11.56 -2.70
CA THR A 2 20.05 -10.63 -2.09
C THR A 2 18.67 -10.98 -2.60
N ASP A 3 17.73 -11.33 -1.70
CA ASP A 3 16.33 -11.63 -2.03
C ASP A 3 15.53 -10.32 -1.94
N ILE A 4 15.63 -9.48 -2.98
CA ILE A 4 14.92 -8.19 -3.07
C ILE A 4 13.43 -8.47 -3.25
N ILE A 5 12.62 -8.09 -2.27
CA ILE A 5 11.16 -8.23 -2.31
C ILE A 5 10.45 -6.99 -2.83
N LEU A 6 11.03 -5.80 -2.61
CA LEU A 6 10.50 -4.53 -3.09
C LEU A 6 11.65 -3.69 -3.63
N LYS A 7 11.46 -3.09 -4.80
CA LYS A 7 12.38 -2.14 -5.39
C LYS A 7 11.62 -0.95 -5.95
N ALA A 8 12.11 0.23 -5.65
CA ALA A 8 11.63 1.49 -6.23
C ALA A 8 12.77 2.11 -7.03
N GLU A 9 12.50 2.54 -8.25
CA GLU A 9 13.47 3.17 -9.14
C GLU A 9 12.97 4.52 -9.62
N HIS A 10 13.74 5.56 -9.34
CA HIS A 10 13.51 6.93 -9.81
C HIS A 10 12.08 7.44 -9.59
N LEU A 11 11.50 7.12 -8.42
CA LEU A 11 10.14 7.51 -8.11
C LEU A 11 9.96 9.01 -8.07
N LYS A 12 8.98 9.50 -8.82
CA LYS A 12 8.58 10.90 -8.82
C LYS A 12 7.06 11.01 -8.71
N LYS A 13 6.62 11.96 -7.89
CA LYS A 13 5.22 12.34 -7.77
C LYS A 13 5.05 13.83 -7.89
N VAL A 14 4.29 14.23 -8.89
CA VAL A 14 3.85 15.61 -9.09
C VAL A 14 2.34 15.67 -8.93
N PHE A 15 1.87 16.49 -8.01
CA PHE A 15 0.46 16.84 -7.89
C PHE A 15 0.15 18.09 -8.70
N VAL A 16 -0.90 18.02 -9.51
CA VAL A 16 -1.34 19.15 -10.35
C VAL A 16 -2.73 19.59 -9.87
N SER A 17 -2.87 20.87 -9.55
CA SER A 17 -4.15 21.48 -9.18
C SER A 17 -4.34 22.77 -9.97
N GLY A 18 -5.15 22.71 -11.03
CA GLY A 18 -5.34 23.80 -11.97
C GLY A 18 -4.02 24.17 -12.68
N LYS A 19 -3.55 25.42 -12.50
CA LYS A 19 -2.28 25.89 -13.08
C LYS A 19 -1.06 25.70 -12.16
N LYS A 20 -1.24 25.14 -10.95
CA LYS A 20 -0.17 24.94 -9.99
C LYS A 20 0.25 23.48 -10.00
N SER A 21 1.55 23.24 -9.93
CA SER A 21 2.13 21.90 -9.74
C SER A 21 3.01 21.91 -8.50
N MET A 22 3.03 20.78 -7.77
CA MET A 22 3.87 20.57 -6.60
C MET A 22 4.52 19.20 -6.73
N THR A 23 5.84 19.17 -6.72
CA THR A 23 6.61 17.91 -6.65
C THR A 23 6.69 17.48 -5.20
N ALA A 24 6.05 16.36 -4.87
CA ALA A 24 6.03 15.80 -3.53
C ALA A 24 7.13 14.75 -3.32
N VAL A 25 7.53 14.07 -4.37
CA VAL A 25 8.64 13.09 -4.40
C VAL A 25 9.42 13.34 -5.68
N ASP A 26 10.75 13.42 -5.59
CA ASP A 26 11.63 13.68 -6.73
C ASP A 26 12.82 12.74 -6.69
N ASP A 27 12.90 11.86 -7.68
CA ASP A 27 14.00 10.91 -7.94
C ASP A 27 14.41 10.04 -6.73
N VAL A 28 13.44 9.34 -6.13
CA VAL A 28 13.70 8.45 -4.99
C VAL A 28 13.85 7.00 -5.46
N SER A 29 14.96 6.38 -5.09
CA SER A 29 15.24 4.96 -5.37
C SER A 29 15.66 4.23 -4.10
N PHE A 30 15.17 3.00 -3.91
CA PHE A 30 15.57 2.11 -2.81
C PHE A 30 15.21 0.67 -3.10
N GLU A 31 15.83 -0.24 -2.33
CA GLU A 31 15.54 -1.67 -2.36
C GLU A 31 15.27 -2.15 -0.94
N LEU A 32 14.41 -3.15 -0.81
CA LEU A 32 14.08 -3.82 0.43
C LEU A 32 14.24 -5.33 0.26
N ASN A 33 15.09 -5.93 1.06
CA ASN A 33 15.32 -7.37 1.05
C ASN A 33 14.33 -8.10 1.98
N ARG A 34 14.14 -9.38 1.74
CA ARG A 34 13.31 -10.22 2.61
C ARG A 34 13.84 -10.20 4.05
N GLY A 35 12.95 -9.96 5.01
CA GLY A 35 13.28 -9.89 6.43
C GLY A 35 13.95 -8.59 6.87
N GLU A 36 14.15 -7.64 5.96
CA GLU A 36 14.69 -6.32 6.26
C GLU A 36 13.60 -5.34 6.69
N CYS A 37 13.98 -4.35 7.49
CA CYS A 37 13.15 -3.21 7.85
C CYS A 37 13.80 -1.93 7.34
N LEU A 38 13.13 -1.22 6.44
CA LEU A 38 13.58 0.05 5.88
C LEU A 38 12.85 1.22 6.56
N GLY A 39 13.60 2.11 7.20
CA GLY A 39 13.07 3.34 7.79
C GLY A 39 13.17 4.52 6.81
N ILE A 40 12.06 5.21 6.56
CA ILE A 40 12.03 6.47 5.81
C ILE A 40 11.84 7.62 6.80
N VAL A 41 12.85 8.46 6.95
CA VAL A 41 12.86 9.60 7.89
C VAL A 41 12.93 10.94 7.14
N GLY A 42 12.43 11.99 7.76
CA GLY A 42 12.41 13.34 7.19
C GLY A 42 11.38 14.23 7.89
N GLU A 43 11.40 15.51 7.61
CA GLU A 43 10.47 16.50 8.15
C GLU A 43 9.02 16.25 7.71
N SER A 44 8.07 16.91 8.41
CA SER A 44 6.66 16.87 7.97
C SER A 44 6.53 17.47 6.57
N GLY A 45 5.75 16.82 5.70
CA GLY A 45 5.58 17.25 4.32
C GLY A 45 6.71 16.85 3.35
N SER A 46 7.75 16.13 3.80
CA SER A 46 8.88 15.71 2.92
C SER A 46 8.56 14.56 1.95
N GLY A 47 7.31 14.13 1.82
CA GLY A 47 6.90 13.11 0.85
C GLY A 47 6.90 11.66 1.35
N LYS A 48 7.24 11.37 2.62
CA LYS A 48 7.29 9.99 3.18
C LYS A 48 5.99 9.21 2.98
N SER A 49 4.86 9.81 3.35
CA SER A 49 3.54 9.19 3.19
C SER A 49 3.16 9.04 1.71
N THR A 50 3.64 9.93 0.85
CA THR A 50 3.43 9.86 -0.60
C THR A 50 4.17 8.66 -1.19
N ILE A 51 5.42 8.40 -0.77
CA ILE A 51 6.18 7.21 -1.18
C ILE A 51 5.43 5.94 -0.78
N ALA A 52 4.98 5.83 0.49
CA ALA A 52 4.22 4.67 0.96
C ALA A 52 2.93 4.46 0.15
N LYS A 53 2.21 5.54 -0.14
CA LYS A 53 0.97 5.49 -0.96
C LYS A 53 1.24 5.10 -2.42
N MET A 54 2.36 5.51 -3.01
CA MET A 54 2.73 5.07 -4.36
C MET A 54 3.04 3.58 -4.41
N ILE A 55 3.79 3.05 -3.43
CA ILE A 55 4.11 1.62 -3.33
C ILE A 55 2.85 0.78 -3.17
N THR A 56 1.89 1.26 -2.38
CA THR A 56 0.62 0.56 -2.11
C THR A 56 -0.49 0.88 -3.11
N HIS A 57 -0.20 1.57 -4.21
CA HIS A 57 -1.17 1.97 -5.24
C HIS A 57 -2.35 2.84 -4.76
N LEU A 58 -2.22 3.49 -3.61
CA LEU A 58 -3.17 4.52 -3.16
C LEU A 58 -2.92 5.86 -3.86
N GLU A 59 -1.72 6.04 -4.41
CA GLU A 59 -1.34 7.15 -5.28
C GLU A 59 -0.65 6.63 -6.54
N SER A 60 -0.92 7.27 -7.67
CA SER A 60 -0.24 6.96 -8.92
C SER A 60 1.18 7.50 -8.93
N VAL A 61 2.10 6.78 -9.52
CA VAL A 61 3.46 7.24 -9.83
C VAL A 61 3.40 8.17 -11.03
N THR A 62 4.11 9.31 -10.98
CA THR A 62 4.23 10.22 -12.14
C THR A 62 5.36 9.76 -13.06
N GLU A 63 6.53 9.45 -12.49
CA GLU A 63 7.68 8.89 -13.20
C GLU A 63 8.37 7.85 -12.29
N GLY A 64 9.12 6.93 -12.88
CA GLY A 64 9.79 5.86 -12.17
C GLY A 64 9.01 4.56 -12.15
N GLN A 65 9.51 3.57 -11.43
CA GLN A 65 8.96 2.22 -11.40
C GLN A 65 8.99 1.61 -10.00
N VAL A 66 8.02 0.74 -9.74
CA VAL A 66 7.94 -0.08 -8.52
C VAL A 66 7.89 -1.55 -8.92
N PHE A 67 8.78 -2.34 -8.32
CA PHE A 67 8.85 -3.78 -8.52
C PHE A 67 8.55 -4.51 -7.22
N LEU A 68 7.70 -5.50 -7.27
CA LEU A 68 7.41 -6.41 -6.17
C LEU A 68 7.79 -7.83 -6.58
N LYS A 69 8.70 -8.46 -5.82
CA LYS A 69 9.22 -9.80 -6.14
C LYS A 69 9.70 -9.93 -7.59
N GLY A 70 10.36 -8.88 -8.10
CA GLY A 70 10.89 -8.79 -9.47
C GLY A 70 9.86 -8.47 -10.56
N LYS A 71 8.57 -8.34 -10.21
CA LYS A 71 7.50 -7.99 -11.15
C LYS A 71 7.23 -6.49 -11.09
N ASP A 72 7.21 -5.82 -12.25
CA ASP A 72 6.78 -4.42 -12.33
C ASP A 72 5.30 -4.31 -11.97
N ILE A 73 5.03 -3.51 -10.94
CA ILE A 73 3.68 -3.25 -10.45
C ILE A 73 3.24 -1.79 -10.62
N THR A 74 4.02 -0.95 -11.28
CA THR A 74 3.86 0.51 -11.32
C THR A 74 2.46 0.96 -11.76
N HIS A 75 1.90 0.31 -12.76
CA HIS A 75 0.62 0.72 -13.38
C HIS A 75 -0.44 -0.38 -13.41
N VAL A 76 -0.31 -1.40 -12.56
CA VAL A 76 -1.29 -2.49 -12.49
C VAL A 76 -2.66 -2.01 -12.05
N LYS A 77 -3.73 -2.65 -12.55
CA LYS A 77 -5.13 -2.33 -12.24
C LYS A 77 -5.97 -3.61 -12.15
N GLY A 78 -7.18 -3.46 -11.64
CA GLY A 78 -8.18 -4.52 -11.66
C GLY A 78 -7.73 -5.78 -10.91
N LYS A 79 -7.78 -6.94 -11.57
CA LYS A 79 -7.46 -8.24 -10.95
C LYS A 79 -6.00 -8.31 -10.49
N ALA A 80 -5.06 -7.84 -11.30
CA ALA A 80 -3.64 -7.84 -10.94
C ALA A 80 -3.34 -6.99 -9.70
N LEU A 81 -4.04 -5.87 -9.50
CA LEU A 81 -3.93 -5.06 -8.29
C LEU A 81 -4.44 -5.80 -7.05
N ARG A 82 -5.53 -6.58 -7.17
CA ARG A 82 -6.04 -7.40 -6.05
C ARG A 82 -5.04 -8.48 -5.62
N GLU A 83 -4.30 -9.06 -6.58
CA GLU A 83 -3.23 -10.02 -6.29
C GLU A 83 -2.10 -9.36 -5.51
N ILE A 84 -1.71 -8.12 -5.85
CA ILE A 84 -0.68 -7.35 -5.13
C ILE A 84 -1.09 -7.07 -3.69
N TYR A 85 -2.36 -6.76 -3.42
CA TYR A 85 -2.85 -6.52 -2.05
C TYR A 85 -2.82 -7.77 -1.14
N GLN A 86 -2.56 -8.96 -1.67
CA GLN A 86 -2.26 -10.13 -0.86
C GLN A 86 -0.82 -10.11 -0.34
N ASP A 87 0.08 -9.42 -1.01
CA ASP A 87 1.50 -9.34 -0.70
C ASP A 87 1.88 -8.03 0.04
N ILE A 88 1.13 -6.95 -0.18
CA ILE A 88 1.38 -5.63 0.43
C ILE A 88 0.20 -5.22 1.31
N GLN A 89 0.51 -4.83 2.54
CA GLN A 89 -0.45 -4.28 3.49
C GLN A 89 0.03 -2.91 3.98
N MET A 90 -0.90 -2.00 4.21
CA MET A 90 -0.60 -0.67 4.75
C MET A 90 -1.33 -0.46 6.08
N VAL A 91 -0.58 0.00 7.08
CA VAL A 91 -1.16 0.50 8.33
C VAL A 91 -1.15 2.03 8.27
N PHE A 92 -2.32 2.64 8.40
CA PHE A 92 -2.46 4.09 8.35
C PHE A 92 -2.06 4.73 9.68
N GLN A 93 -1.62 5.98 9.63
CA GLN A 93 -1.24 6.76 10.81
C GLN A 93 -2.41 6.94 11.80
N MET A 94 -3.63 7.02 11.31
CA MET A 94 -4.86 7.11 12.09
C MET A 94 -5.79 5.95 11.70
N PRO A 95 -5.59 4.74 12.27
CA PRO A 95 -6.31 3.54 11.85
C PRO A 95 -7.83 3.66 12.02
N MET A 96 -8.30 4.43 12.99
CA MET A 96 -9.74 4.63 13.23
C MET A 96 -10.46 5.31 12.05
N GLU A 97 -9.76 6.16 11.30
CA GLU A 97 -10.31 6.81 10.10
C GLU A 97 -10.44 5.85 8.91
N SER A 98 -9.83 4.67 8.99
CA SER A 98 -9.88 3.64 7.96
C SER A 98 -11.17 2.81 8.02
N PHE A 99 -11.92 2.89 9.12
CA PHE A 99 -13.20 2.18 9.27
C PHE A 99 -14.37 3.07 8.83
N ASP A 100 -15.22 2.53 7.96
CA ASP A 100 -16.51 3.17 7.64
C ASP A 100 -17.42 3.10 8.88
N PRO A 101 -17.83 4.25 9.46
CA PRO A 101 -18.69 4.27 10.65
C PRO A 101 -20.08 3.67 10.42
N ARG A 102 -20.47 3.43 9.17
CA ARG A 102 -21.72 2.78 8.79
C ARG A 102 -21.63 1.26 8.79
N CYS A 103 -20.44 0.70 8.91
CA CYS A 103 -20.17 -0.73 8.91
C CYS A 103 -19.79 -1.21 10.30
N THR A 104 -20.04 -2.50 10.60
CA THR A 104 -19.53 -3.11 11.82
C THR A 104 -18.01 -3.31 11.74
N LEU A 105 -17.32 -3.38 12.89
CA LEU A 105 -15.90 -3.72 12.93
C LEU A 105 -15.60 -5.06 12.23
N GLY A 106 -16.47 -6.04 12.45
CA GLY A 106 -16.36 -7.35 11.79
C GLY A 106 -16.44 -7.25 10.27
N ASP A 107 -17.28 -6.38 9.75
CA ASP A 107 -17.38 -6.13 8.30
C ASP A 107 -16.10 -5.46 7.76
N GLY A 108 -15.58 -4.48 8.46
CA GLY A 108 -14.32 -3.81 8.07
C GLY A 108 -13.12 -4.76 8.09
N ILE A 109 -12.93 -5.51 9.18
CA ILE A 109 -11.84 -6.49 9.30
C ILE A 109 -11.99 -7.60 8.25
N GLY A 110 -13.20 -8.07 7.99
CA GLY A 110 -13.47 -9.16 7.04
C GLY A 110 -13.48 -8.74 5.58
N GLU A 111 -13.40 -7.44 5.26
CA GLU A 111 -13.54 -6.95 3.88
C GLU A 111 -12.47 -7.52 2.95
N SER A 112 -11.21 -7.51 3.38
CA SER A 112 -10.11 -8.06 2.58
C SER A 112 -10.30 -9.54 2.27
N LEU A 113 -10.75 -10.34 3.23
CA LEU A 113 -11.04 -11.76 3.06
C LEU A 113 -12.18 -12.00 2.05
N ARG A 114 -13.25 -11.20 2.13
CA ARG A 114 -14.35 -11.25 1.15
C ARG A 114 -13.89 -10.87 -0.25
N ASN A 115 -13.04 -9.85 -0.37
CA ASN A 115 -12.46 -9.44 -1.66
C ASN A 115 -11.56 -10.51 -2.29
N MET A 116 -10.99 -11.41 -1.46
CA MET A 116 -10.25 -12.60 -1.90
C MET A 116 -11.18 -13.78 -2.27
N GLY A 117 -12.50 -13.62 -2.16
CA GLY A 117 -13.47 -14.67 -2.50
C GLY A 117 -13.76 -15.66 -1.37
N ILE A 118 -13.32 -15.38 -0.14
CA ILE A 118 -13.60 -16.22 1.04
C ILE A 118 -15.08 -16.06 1.41
N SER A 119 -15.74 -17.17 1.73
CA SER A 119 -17.16 -17.20 2.08
C SER A 119 -17.45 -16.34 3.32
N ARG A 120 -18.67 -15.83 3.42
CA ARG A 120 -19.09 -14.98 4.55
C ARG A 120 -18.99 -15.71 5.89
N SER A 121 -19.34 -16.99 5.93
CA SER A 121 -19.24 -17.84 7.12
C SER A 121 -17.80 -18.02 7.58
N GLU A 122 -16.90 -18.36 6.67
CA GLU A 122 -15.49 -18.52 6.97
C GLU A 122 -14.82 -17.19 7.36
N THR A 123 -15.19 -16.09 6.71
CA THR A 123 -14.74 -14.76 7.08
C THR A 123 -15.14 -14.44 8.52
N GLY A 124 -16.39 -14.68 8.92
CA GLY A 124 -16.85 -14.48 10.29
C GLY A 124 -16.01 -15.24 11.31
N SER A 125 -15.81 -16.54 11.10
CA SER A 125 -15.00 -17.36 12.01
C SER A 125 -13.54 -16.90 12.11
N ARG A 126 -12.94 -16.39 11.03
CA ARG A 126 -11.57 -15.86 11.05
C ARG A 126 -11.49 -14.53 11.80
N VAL A 127 -12.50 -13.67 11.63
CA VAL A 127 -12.59 -12.38 12.34
C VAL A 127 -12.75 -12.61 13.84
N GLU A 128 -13.65 -13.51 14.26
CA GLU A 128 -13.81 -13.86 15.68
C GLU A 128 -12.50 -14.32 16.31
N LYS A 129 -11.79 -15.25 15.68
CA LYS A 129 -10.48 -15.73 16.15
C LYS A 129 -9.41 -14.64 16.26
N LEU A 130 -9.49 -13.60 15.42
CA LEU A 130 -8.57 -12.45 15.49
C LEU A 130 -8.90 -11.55 16.67
N LEU A 131 -10.17 -11.38 16.99
CA LEU A 131 -10.63 -10.51 18.08
C LEU A 131 -10.48 -11.16 19.47
N GLU A 132 -10.35 -12.50 19.55
CA GLU A 132 -10.11 -13.24 20.78
C GLU A 132 -8.63 -13.24 21.23
N ARG A 133 -7.69 -12.71 20.44
CA ARG A 133 -6.24 -12.61 20.72
C ARG A 133 -5.88 -11.29 21.39
#